data_899fa39e51433949919c1819438b5a8f
#
_entry.id   899fa39e51433949919c1819438b5a8f
#
_cell.length_a   1.000
_cell.length_b   1.000
_cell.length_c   1.000
_cell.angle_alpha   90.00
_cell.angle_beta   90.00
_cell.angle_gamma   90.00
#
_symmetry.space_group_name_H-M   'P 1'
#
loop_
_entity.id
_entity.type
_entity.pdbx_description
1 polymer ?
#
loop_
_entity_poly.entity_id
_entity_poly.type
_entity_poly.pdbx_seq_one_letter_code
_entity_poly.pdbx_strand_id
1 'polypeptide(L)'
;MKFNQFIDRQDSLKRLRNALLRTTPQFLVIYGRRRIGKSTLIKEIMQDKDVYFLSDQTNEANQRALFAKAIAYSIPRFDKVVYPDWETLLLELNDRLSERITVCLDEFPYMVKSCASLPSVIQKLLNGKTLKYDLIICGSSQQLMQGYVLDKREPLYGLADEIIKLPPIPVSYIGQALNVNTIAAVEEYSIWGGIPRYWELRADYPDMDTAIRELALDTKGILAEEPQRLLRDDLRDTIQTSTILSIIGNGVNRITEIASRAGKEATQISEPLSKLRELGYIRREIPFGESEKKSKKGIYRINDNMLQFYYRFIAPHRSILELRRIDTVMHLINAQFTQHVGDCWEHLCRQYISGNEIDGIVYNIASRWWGKIFPEGNKEGTMIELDVVAESFDKKHILIGECKWTNKEDAQRLARTLSEKAAHLPFIKDGQEVHLVLFLKQEPEHQESIRYFLPEDIIETISYESRFQSDKNNHFSARFPAGAGMENRGRLFQLLSQNEQRNAYHRHQAELAEPIYLLGRA
;
A
#
# COMPACT_ATOMS: atom_id res chain seq x y z
N MET A 1 -8.82 -21.87 -9.47
CA MET A 1 -9.56 -21.08 -10.48
C MET A 1 -8.67 -19.88 -10.82
N LYS A 2 -8.12 -19.79 -12.01
CA LYS A 2 -7.40 -18.56 -12.39
C LYS A 2 -8.44 -17.47 -12.55
N PHE A 3 -8.20 -16.30 -11.99
CA PHE A 3 -9.10 -15.17 -12.21
C PHE A 3 -9.19 -14.92 -13.71
N ASN A 4 -10.37 -15.11 -14.30
CA ASN A 4 -10.62 -14.83 -15.71
C ASN A 4 -10.80 -13.32 -15.99
N GLN A 5 -10.69 -12.49 -14.98
CA GLN A 5 -10.84 -11.04 -15.07
C GLN A 5 -9.66 -10.34 -14.40
N PHE A 6 -9.16 -9.31 -15.06
CA PHE A 6 -8.22 -8.37 -14.47
C PHE A 6 -8.95 -7.57 -13.38
N ILE A 7 -8.53 -7.78 -12.12
CA ILE A 7 -9.19 -7.19 -10.96
C ILE A 7 -8.49 -5.89 -10.61
N ASP A 8 -9.27 -4.80 -10.45
CA ASP A 8 -8.76 -3.48 -10.08
C ASP A 8 -7.75 -2.90 -11.11
N ARG A 9 -7.09 -1.79 -10.83
CA ARG A 9 -6.06 -1.15 -11.66
C ARG A 9 -6.57 -0.29 -12.83
N GLN A 10 -7.84 0.05 -12.87
CA GLN A 10 -8.41 0.84 -13.97
C GLN A 10 -7.77 2.22 -14.06
N ASP A 11 -7.48 2.86 -12.93
CA ASP A 11 -6.77 4.14 -12.90
C ASP A 11 -5.34 4.01 -13.43
N SER A 12 -4.59 3.00 -12.98
CA SER A 12 -3.24 2.72 -13.47
C SER A 12 -3.23 2.42 -14.96
N LEU A 13 -4.19 1.62 -15.46
CA LEU A 13 -4.36 1.35 -16.90
C LEU A 13 -4.68 2.62 -17.67
N LYS A 14 -5.59 3.45 -17.18
CA LYS A 14 -5.95 4.72 -17.81
C LYS A 14 -4.76 5.67 -17.90
N ARG A 15 -3.98 5.79 -16.83
CA ARG A 15 -2.77 6.62 -16.81
C ARG A 15 -1.74 6.13 -17.83
N LEU A 16 -1.45 4.83 -17.86
CA LEU A 16 -0.53 4.23 -18.83
C LEU A 16 -1.01 4.42 -20.28
N ARG A 17 -2.28 4.11 -20.56
CA ARG A 17 -2.85 4.28 -21.91
C ARG A 17 -2.79 5.74 -22.35
N ASN A 18 -3.13 6.69 -21.47
CA ASN A 18 -3.06 8.12 -21.78
C ASN A 18 -1.61 8.57 -22.05
N ALA A 19 -0.63 8.04 -21.31
CA ALA A 19 0.78 8.34 -21.58
C ALA A 19 1.20 7.81 -22.95
N LEU A 20 0.90 6.56 -23.29
CA LEU A 20 1.25 5.94 -24.57
C LEU A 20 0.54 6.57 -25.79
N LEU A 21 -0.59 7.27 -25.59
CA LEU A 21 -1.31 8.00 -26.63
C LEU A 21 -0.67 9.35 -26.98
N ARG A 22 0.30 9.86 -26.20
CA ARG A 22 0.99 11.12 -26.50
C ARG A 22 1.78 11.01 -27.82
N THR A 23 2.01 12.13 -28.48
CA THR A 23 2.63 12.15 -29.81
C THR A 23 4.14 11.83 -29.81
N THR A 24 4.81 12.08 -28.70
CA THR A 24 6.25 11.81 -28.51
C THR A 24 6.46 10.50 -27.77
N PRO A 25 7.60 9.80 -28.01
CA PRO A 25 7.99 8.66 -27.20
C PRO A 25 8.04 8.99 -25.71
N GLN A 26 7.58 8.07 -24.88
CA GLN A 26 7.43 8.25 -23.44
C GLN A 26 8.37 7.32 -22.68
N PHE A 27 8.86 7.81 -21.54
CA PHE A 27 9.58 7.01 -20.57
C PHE A 27 8.72 6.79 -19.32
N LEU A 28 8.32 5.54 -19.09
CA LEU A 28 7.39 5.16 -18.03
C LEU A 28 8.09 4.25 -17.01
N VAL A 29 7.77 4.42 -15.73
CA VAL A 29 8.33 3.63 -14.64
C VAL A 29 7.22 2.98 -13.86
N ILE A 30 7.28 1.64 -13.73
CA ILE A 30 6.30 0.86 -12.97
C ILE A 30 7.03 0.08 -11.88
N TYR A 31 6.67 0.30 -10.62
CA TYR A 31 7.26 -0.46 -9.54
C TYR A 31 6.25 -0.78 -8.44
N GLY A 32 6.61 -1.71 -7.60
CA GLY A 32 5.77 -2.16 -6.50
C GLY A 32 6.19 -3.54 -6.04
N ARG A 33 5.66 -3.96 -4.92
CA ARG A 33 5.99 -5.22 -4.28
C ARG A 33 5.93 -6.41 -5.26
N ARG A 34 6.75 -7.43 -5.01
CA ARG A 34 6.66 -8.69 -5.73
C ARG A 34 5.25 -9.28 -5.64
N ARG A 35 4.76 -9.87 -6.74
CA ARG A 35 3.43 -10.51 -6.85
C ARG A 35 2.22 -9.56 -6.81
N ILE A 36 2.46 -8.23 -6.91
CA ILE A 36 1.41 -7.19 -6.90
C ILE A 36 0.67 -7.06 -8.24
N GLY A 37 1.10 -7.78 -9.29
CA GLY A 37 0.45 -7.75 -10.61
C GLY A 37 1.07 -6.78 -11.63
N LYS A 38 2.34 -6.34 -11.45
CA LYS A 38 3.03 -5.44 -12.41
C LYS A 38 3.06 -5.98 -13.82
N SER A 39 3.58 -7.19 -14.00
CA SER A 39 3.71 -7.82 -15.33
C SER A 39 2.35 -8.10 -15.98
N THR A 40 1.31 -8.35 -15.17
CA THR A 40 -0.07 -8.48 -15.66
C THR A 40 -0.58 -7.14 -16.18
N LEU A 41 -0.37 -6.05 -15.41
CA LEU A 41 -0.74 -4.69 -15.81
C LEU A 41 -0.07 -4.28 -17.13
N ILE A 42 1.23 -4.61 -17.29
CA ILE A 42 1.98 -4.30 -18.50
C ILE A 42 1.40 -5.07 -19.70
N LYS A 43 1.09 -6.35 -19.53
CA LYS A 43 0.50 -7.16 -20.60
C LYS A 43 -0.87 -6.66 -21.08
N GLU A 44 -1.64 -5.99 -20.22
CA GLU A 44 -2.94 -5.39 -20.58
C GLU A 44 -2.82 -4.15 -21.49
N ILE A 45 -1.64 -3.57 -21.61
CA ILE A 45 -1.38 -2.39 -22.46
C ILE A 45 -0.52 -2.70 -23.67
N MET A 46 0.20 -3.81 -23.69
CA MET A 46 1.09 -4.19 -24.78
C MET A 46 0.32 -4.79 -25.96
N GLN A 47 0.79 -4.47 -27.16
CA GLN A 47 0.30 -4.98 -28.44
C GLN A 47 1.26 -6.07 -28.97
N ASP A 48 0.81 -6.83 -29.96
CA ASP A 48 1.60 -7.93 -30.54
C ASP A 48 2.95 -7.47 -31.14
N LYS A 49 3.02 -6.22 -31.58
CA LYS A 49 4.25 -5.62 -32.13
C LYS A 49 5.22 -5.12 -31.06
N ASP A 50 4.79 -4.99 -29.82
CA ASP A 50 5.59 -4.46 -28.73
C ASP A 50 6.62 -5.47 -28.23
N VAL A 51 7.69 -4.98 -27.61
CA VAL A 51 8.77 -5.82 -27.10
C VAL A 51 8.70 -5.90 -25.59
N TYR A 52 8.42 -7.10 -25.08
CA TYR A 52 8.48 -7.39 -23.65
C TYR A 52 9.71 -8.25 -23.34
N PHE A 53 10.60 -7.72 -22.50
CA PHE A 53 11.78 -8.43 -22.04
C PHE A 53 11.76 -8.59 -20.51
N LEU A 54 11.71 -9.85 -20.05
CA LEU A 54 11.91 -10.20 -18.65
C LEU A 54 13.40 -10.49 -18.43
N SER A 55 14.09 -9.62 -17.70
CA SER A 55 15.51 -9.80 -17.40
C SER A 55 15.73 -10.85 -16.32
N ASP A 56 16.86 -11.51 -16.36
CA ASP A 56 17.31 -12.52 -15.41
C ASP A 56 18.62 -12.13 -14.71
N GLN A 57 19.12 -12.98 -13.81
CA GLN A 57 20.36 -12.74 -13.08
C GLN A 57 21.61 -13.28 -13.80
N THR A 58 21.66 -13.17 -15.12
CA THR A 58 22.82 -13.55 -15.92
C THR A 58 23.76 -12.37 -16.20
N ASN A 59 24.90 -12.64 -16.84
CA ASN A 59 25.83 -11.59 -17.21
C ASN A 59 25.28 -10.69 -18.33
N GLU A 60 25.87 -9.52 -18.47
CA GLU A 60 25.45 -8.48 -19.40
C GLU A 60 25.35 -8.96 -20.86
N ALA A 61 26.36 -9.69 -21.35
CA ALA A 61 26.38 -10.19 -22.74
C ALA A 61 25.23 -11.15 -23.02
N ASN A 62 24.90 -12.03 -22.08
CA ASN A 62 23.77 -12.95 -22.22
C ASN A 62 22.44 -12.20 -22.17
N GLN A 63 22.31 -11.21 -21.30
CA GLN A 63 21.07 -10.40 -21.24
C GLN A 63 20.85 -9.64 -22.56
N ARG A 64 21.92 -9.05 -23.16
CA ARG A 64 21.81 -8.41 -24.49
C ARG A 64 21.38 -9.42 -25.56
N ALA A 65 21.95 -10.62 -25.56
CA ALA A 65 21.57 -11.66 -26.52
C ALA A 65 20.10 -12.11 -26.34
N LEU A 66 19.64 -12.25 -25.11
CA LEU A 66 18.24 -12.59 -24.81
C LEU A 66 17.29 -11.45 -25.18
N PHE A 67 17.68 -10.20 -24.94
CA PHE A 67 16.87 -9.06 -25.35
C PHE A 67 16.81 -8.94 -26.88
N ALA A 68 17.93 -9.14 -27.60
CA ALA A 68 17.93 -9.20 -29.06
C ALA A 68 16.99 -10.30 -29.61
N LYS A 69 16.90 -11.45 -28.94
CA LYS A 69 15.92 -12.49 -29.28
C LYS A 69 14.47 -12.04 -29.04
N ALA A 70 14.21 -11.33 -27.94
CA ALA A 70 12.88 -10.78 -27.68
C ALA A 70 12.48 -9.75 -28.78
N ILE A 71 13.41 -8.91 -29.21
CA ILE A 71 13.18 -7.96 -30.30
C ILE A 71 12.94 -8.68 -31.64
N ALA A 72 13.59 -9.82 -31.87
CA ALA A 72 13.49 -10.55 -33.13
C ALA A 72 12.06 -11.10 -33.40
N TYR A 73 11.18 -11.19 -32.41
CA TYR A 73 9.76 -11.50 -32.62
C TYR A 73 9.03 -10.39 -33.36
N SER A 74 9.38 -9.13 -33.13
CA SER A 74 8.77 -7.96 -33.77
C SER A 74 9.62 -7.47 -34.96
N ILE A 75 10.93 -7.59 -34.87
CA ILE A 75 11.89 -7.20 -35.94
C ILE A 75 12.71 -8.41 -36.36
N PRO A 76 12.34 -9.08 -37.48
CA PRO A 76 12.99 -10.31 -37.91
C PRO A 76 14.51 -10.14 -38.07
N ARG A 77 15.27 -11.17 -37.64
CA ARG A 77 16.73 -11.25 -37.74
C ARG A 77 17.51 -10.29 -36.85
N PHE A 78 16.87 -9.61 -35.90
CA PHE A 78 17.56 -8.73 -34.94
C PHE A 78 18.56 -9.50 -34.07
N ASP A 79 18.29 -10.74 -33.77
CA ASP A 79 19.11 -11.67 -32.97
C ASP A 79 20.30 -12.27 -33.74
N LYS A 80 20.48 -11.97 -35.03
CA LYS A 80 21.58 -12.50 -35.84
C LYS A 80 22.86 -11.71 -35.73
N VAL A 81 22.84 -10.58 -35.01
CA VAL A 81 23.98 -9.69 -34.76
C VAL A 81 24.39 -9.78 -33.29
N VAL A 82 25.68 -9.73 -33.01
CA VAL A 82 26.21 -9.61 -31.65
C VAL A 82 26.41 -8.14 -31.33
N TYR A 83 25.70 -7.64 -30.34
CA TYR A 83 25.80 -6.25 -29.93
C TYR A 83 26.89 -6.08 -28.86
N PRO A 84 27.87 -5.19 -29.02
CA PRO A 84 28.98 -5.05 -28.08
C PRO A 84 28.56 -4.47 -26.75
N ASP A 85 27.57 -3.57 -26.77
CA ASP A 85 27.06 -2.86 -25.59
C ASP A 85 25.56 -2.54 -25.71
N TRP A 86 24.97 -2.03 -24.64
CA TRP A 86 23.55 -1.66 -24.58
C TRP A 86 23.22 -0.46 -25.45
N GLU A 87 24.14 0.54 -25.56
CA GLU A 87 23.90 1.74 -26.37
C GLU A 87 23.73 1.37 -27.85
N THR A 88 24.66 0.58 -28.36
CA THR A 88 24.62 0.08 -29.74
C THR A 88 23.34 -0.71 -30.02
N LEU A 89 22.93 -1.59 -29.09
CA LEU A 89 21.73 -2.40 -29.27
C LEU A 89 20.47 -1.53 -29.30
N LEU A 90 20.33 -0.56 -28.36
CA LEU A 90 19.16 0.31 -28.24
C LEU A 90 19.06 1.30 -29.43
N LEU A 91 20.19 1.78 -29.96
CA LEU A 91 20.22 2.61 -31.15
C LEU A 91 19.89 1.81 -32.42
N GLU A 92 20.40 0.58 -32.57
CA GLU A 92 20.08 -0.28 -33.71
C GLU A 92 18.60 -0.64 -33.72
N LEU A 93 18.00 -0.90 -32.54
CA LEU A 93 16.55 -1.07 -32.42
C LEU A 93 15.82 0.16 -32.95
N ASN A 94 16.25 1.35 -32.53
CA ASN A 94 15.67 2.63 -32.94
C ASN A 94 15.72 2.83 -34.47
N ASP A 95 16.84 2.44 -35.10
CA ASP A 95 17.07 2.62 -36.55
C ASP A 95 16.27 1.65 -37.41
N ARG A 96 15.94 0.46 -36.88
CA ARG A 96 15.13 -0.55 -37.60
C ARG A 96 13.63 -0.36 -37.44
N LEU A 97 13.18 0.55 -36.59
CA LEU A 97 11.75 0.77 -36.40
C LEU A 97 11.15 1.56 -37.56
N SER A 98 10.11 1.00 -38.18
CA SER A 98 9.26 1.67 -39.18
C SER A 98 8.07 2.41 -38.56
N GLU A 99 7.66 2.00 -37.35
CA GLU A 99 6.59 2.63 -36.57
C GLU A 99 6.94 2.65 -35.07
N ARG A 100 6.21 3.43 -34.31
CA ARG A 100 6.38 3.51 -32.85
C ARG A 100 5.83 2.24 -32.18
N ILE A 101 6.62 1.66 -31.31
CA ILE A 101 6.29 0.50 -30.47
C ILE A 101 6.55 0.82 -29.00
N THR A 102 6.10 -0.06 -28.12
CA THR A 102 6.45 -0.04 -26.70
C THR A 102 7.50 -1.11 -26.38
N VAL A 103 8.55 -0.71 -25.70
CA VAL A 103 9.61 -1.61 -25.20
C VAL A 103 9.56 -1.65 -23.69
N CYS A 104 9.30 -2.84 -23.13
CA CYS A 104 9.27 -3.04 -21.68
C CYS A 104 10.46 -3.86 -21.22
N LEU A 105 11.22 -3.30 -20.27
CA LEU A 105 12.32 -3.95 -19.55
C LEU A 105 11.80 -4.33 -18.14
N ASP A 106 11.29 -5.54 -18.00
CA ASP A 106 10.80 -6.04 -16.71
C ASP A 106 11.95 -6.63 -15.89
N GLU A 107 11.89 -6.47 -14.58
CA GLU A 107 12.97 -6.74 -13.62
C GLU A 107 14.26 -5.96 -13.95
N PHE A 108 14.10 -4.70 -14.35
CA PHE A 108 15.19 -3.76 -14.67
C PHE A 108 16.34 -3.73 -13.64
N PRO A 109 16.11 -3.86 -12.32
CA PRO A 109 17.21 -3.98 -11.34
C PRO A 109 18.24 -5.06 -11.64
N TYR A 110 17.86 -6.19 -12.27
CA TYR A 110 18.80 -7.24 -12.62
C TYR A 110 19.71 -6.81 -13.79
N MET A 111 19.19 -6.03 -14.72
CA MET A 111 19.99 -5.43 -15.80
C MET A 111 21.03 -4.46 -15.24
N VAL A 112 20.62 -3.56 -14.33
CA VAL A 112 21.54 -2.60 -13.71
C VAL A 112 22.59 -3.31 -12.85
N LYS A 113 22.21 -4.40 -12.18
CA LYS A 113 23.18 -5.21 -11.40
C LYS A 113 24.26 -5.83 -12.29
N SER A 114 23.94 -6.20 -13.52
CA SER A 114 24.89 -6.76 -14.48
C SER A 114 25.65 -5.68 -15.25
N CYS A 115 25.05 -4.50 -15.45
CA CYS A 115 25.63 -3.34 -16.15
C CYS A 115 25.25 -2.05 -15.40
N ALA A 116 26.10 -1.61 -14.50
CA ALA A 116 25.86 -0.41 -13.67
C ALA A 116 25.77 0.88 -14.47
N SER A 117 26.29 0.91 -15.70
CA SER A 117 26.21 2.08 -16.61
C SER A 117 24.91 2.16 -17.39
N LEU A 118 24.07 1.13 -17.40
CA LEU A 118 22.82 1.11 -18.18
C LEU A 118 21.88 2.30 -17.89
N PRO A 119 21.65 2.73 -16.63
CA PRO A 119 20.87 3.94 -16.38
C PRO A 119 21.42 5.19 -17.07
N SER A 120 22.75 5.35 -17.12
CA SER A 120 23.41 6.48 -17.81
C SER A 120 23.26 6.38 -19.33
N VAL A 121 23.30 5.18 -19.90
CA VAL A 121 23.02 4.96 -21.32
C VAL A 121 21.59 5.38 -21.66
N ILE A 122 20.61 4.93 -20.88
CA ILE A 122 19.21 5.32 -21.06
C ILE A 122 19.04 6.85 -20.90
N GLN A 123 19.66 7.47 -19.88
CA GLN A 123 19.66 8.92 -19.70
C GLN A 123 20.14 9.66 -20.95
N LYS A 124 21.27 9.22 -21.53
CA LYS A 124 21.84 9.82 -22.75
C LYS A 124 20.84 9.76 -23.91
N LEU A 125 20.19 8.62 -24.12
CA LEU A 125 19.22 8.44 -25.20
C LEU A 125 17.95 9.28 -24.98
N LEU A 126 17.45 9.37 -23.77
CA LEU A 126 16.28 10.20 -23.42
C LEU A 126 16.59 11.69 -23.59
N ASN A 127 17.73 12.18 -23.07
CA ASN A 127 18.14 13.58 -23.19
C ASN A 127 18.41 13.98 -24.64
N GLY A 128 18.97 13.08 -25.45
CA GLY A 128 19.18 13.26 -26.86
C GLY A 128 17.89 13.28 -27.68
N LYS A 129 16.75 12.92 -27.12
CA LYS A 129 15.45 12.75 -27.81
C LYS A 129 15.58 11.86 -29.06
N THR A 130 16.42 10.84 -28.97
CA THR A 130 16.75 9.96 -30.09
C THR A 130 15.83 8.75 -30.20
N LEU A 131 15.10 8.41 -29.11
CA LEU A 131 14.22 7.26 -29.10
C LEU A 131 13.00 7.47 -30.00
N LYS A 132 12.65 6.43 -30.77
CA LYS A 132 11.44 6.34 -31.60
C LYS A 132 10.40 5.39 -31.00
N TYR A 133 10.65 4.86 -29.82
CA TYR A 133 9.78 3.92 -29.10
C TYR A 133 9.52 4.38 -27.67
N ASP A 134 8.39 3.94 -27.10
CA ASP A 134 8.12 4.12 -25.69
C ASP A 134 8.95 3.15 -24.87
N LEU A 135 9.56 3.62 -23.79
CA LEU A 135 10.35 2.80 -22.90
C LEU A 135 9.63 2.65 -21.54
N ILE A 136 9.34 1.42 -21.16
CA ILE A 136 8.84 1.08 -19.84
C ILE A 136 9.94 0.35 -19.07
N ILE A 137 10.33 0.84 -17.92
CA ILE A 137 11.12 0.07 -16.96
C ILE A 137 10.26 -0.40 -15.81
N CYS A 138 10.39 -1.65 -15.43
CA CYS A 138 9.62 -2.25 -14.37
C CYS A 138 10.52 -3.03 -13.40
N GLY A 139 10.14 -3.08 -12.12
CA GLY A 139 10.89 -3.86 -11.15
C GLY A 139 10.12 -4.16 -9.87
N SER A 140 10.44 -5.31 -9.27
CA SER A 140 9.83 -5.77 -8.03
C SER A 140 10.55 -5.24 -6.79
N SER A 141 11.84 -4.93 -6.86
CA SER A 141 12.57 -4.31 -5.76
C SER A 141 12.24 -2.82 -5.66
N GLN A 142 11.38 -2.48 -4.71
CA GLN A 142 10.96 -1.10 -4.49
C GLN A 142 12.15 -0.20 -4.16
N GLN A 143 13.08 -0.68 -3.32
CA GLN A 143 14.26 0.08 -2.94
C GLN A 143 15.12 0.44 -4.14
N LEU A 144 15.43 -0.53 -5.01
CA LEU A 144 16.29 -0.29 -6.17
C LEU A 144 15.60 0.60 -7.19
N MET A 145 14.31 0.38 -7.47
CA MET A 145 13.55 1.21 -8.41
C MET A 145 13.42 2.65 -7.92
N GLN A 146 13.12 2.85 -6.64
CA GLN A 146 13.10 4.19 -6.05
C GLN A 146 14.51 4.84 -6.10
N GLY A 147 15.56 4.08 -5.80
CA GLY A 147 16.94 4.55 -5.91
C GLY A 147 17.24 5.05 -7.32
N TYR A 148 16.95 4.28 -8.36
CA TYR A 148 17.29 4.66 -9.74
C TYR A 148 16.51 5.85 -10.29
N VAL A 149 15.27 6.08 -9.84
CA VAL A 149 14.35 7.04 -10.46
C VAL A 149 14.05 8.24 -9.57
N LEU A 150 14.07 8.08 -8.24
CA LEU A 150 13.68 9.12 -7.28
C LEU A 150 14.87 9.73 -6.51
N ASP A 151 16.06 9.13 -6.55
CA ASP A 151 17.25 9.72 -5.95
C ASP A 151 17.85 10.76 -6.89
N LYS A 152 18.00 12.00 -6.41
CA LYS A 152 18.57 13.14 -7.18
C LYS A 152 19.98 12.91 -7.73
N ARG A 153 20.69 11.93 -7.17
CA ARG A 153 22.07 11.58 -7.60
C ARG A 153 22.10 10.59 -8.75
N GLU A 154 20.99 9.99 -9.08
CA GLU A 154 20.90 8.91 -10.07
C GLU A 154 20.55 9.44 -11.47
N PRO A 155 21.07 8.78 -12.52
CA PRO A 155 20.94 9.27 -13.90
C PRO A 155 19.49 9.44 -14.39
N LEU A 156 18.57 8.60 -13.94
CA LEU A 156 17.17 8.61 -14.41
C LEU A 156 16.26 9.55 -13.61
N TYR A 157 16.81 10.28 -12.64
CA TYR A 157 16.02 11.20 -11.82
C TYR A 157 15.34 12.28 -12.66
N GLY A 158 14.02 12.41 -12.49
CA GLY A 158 13.22 13.45 -13.14
C GLY A 158 13.01 13.29 -14.64
N LEU A 159 13.41 12.15 -15.24
CA LEU A 159 13.23 11.90 -16.67
C LEU A 159 11.95 11.15 -17.01
N ALA A 160 11.33 10.48 -16.04
CA ALA A 160 10.11 9.71 -16.29
C ALA A 160 8.92 10.62 -16.56
N ASP A 161 8.20 10.35 -17.67
CA ASP A 161 6.96 11.03 -18.03
C ASP A 161 5.78 10.54 -17.17
N GLU A 162 5.87 9.33 -16.63
CA GLU A 162 4.90 8.73 -15.73
C GLU A 162 5.57 7.75 -14.77
N ILE A 163 5.24 7.85 -13.48
CA ILE A 163 5.74 6.93 -12.45
C ILE A 163 4.53 6.31 -11.75
N ILE A 164 4.41 4.98 -11.82
CA ILE A 164 3.32 4.23 -11.20
C ILE A 164 3.89 3.30 -10.12
N LYS A 165 3.59 3.62 -8.87
CA LYS A 165 3.77 2.71 -7.75
C LYS A 165 2.49 1.93 -7.56
N LEU A 166 2.50 0.62 -7.81
CA LEU A 166 1.33 -0.23 -7.60
C LEU A 166 1.11 -0.51 -6.10
N PRO A 167 -0.02 -0.06 -5.53
CA PRO A 167 -0.39 -0.40 -4.16
C PRO A 167 -0.99 -1.81 -4.08
N PRO A 168 -1.15 -2.39 -2.87
CA PRO A 168 -2.02 -3.54 -2.64
C PRO A 168 -3.45 -3.28 -3.14
N ILE A 169 -4.11 -4.32 -3.62
CA ILE A 169 -5.52 -4.24 -4.04
C ILE A 169 -6.40 -4.02 -2.81
N PRO A 170 -7.39 -3.11 -2.85
CA PRO A 170 -8.31 -2.87 -1.75
C PRO A 170 -9.13 -4.10 -1.35
N VAL A 171 -9.59 -4.12 -0.08
CA VAL A 171 -10.41 -5.20 0.47
C VAL A 171 -11.71 -5.46 -0.30
N SER A 172 -12.28 -4.44 -0.93
CA SER A 172 -13.51 -4.51 -1.72
C SER A 172 -13.49 -5.57 -2.84
N TYR A 173 -12.32 -5.90 -3.35
CA TYR A 173 -12.19 -6.85 -4.46
C TYR A 173 -12.01 -8.30 -4.02
N ILE A 174 -11.63 -8.57 -2.76
CA ILE A 174 -11.35 -9.93 -2.31
C ILE A 174 -12.63 -10.77 -2.21
N GLY A 175 -13.76 -10.15 -1.83
CA GLY A 175 -15.07 -10.80 -1.80
C GLY A 175 -15.47 -11.37 -3.16
N GLN A 176 -15.32 -10.57 -4.23
CA GLN A 176 -15.54 -11.01 -5.60
C GLN A 176 -14.53 -12.06 -6.04
N ALA A 177 -13.25 -11.84 -5.72
CA ALA A 177 -12.17 -12.74 -6.12
C ALA A 177 -12.30 -14.15 -5.53
N LEU A 178 -12.74 -14.26 -4.27
CA LEU A 178 -12.87 -15.53 -3.56
C LEU A 178 -14.32 -16.04 -3.47
N ASN A 179 -15.28 -15.27 -4.00
CA ASN A 179 -16.71 -15.57 -3.91
C ASN A 179 -17.18 -15.78 -2.45
N VAL A 180 -16.85 -14.83 -1.59
CA VAL A 180 -17.19 -14.85 -0.16
C VAL A 180 -17.98 -13.59 0.21
N ASN A 181 -18.75 -13.66 1.32
CA ASN A 181 -19.50 -12.52 1.84
C ASN A 181 -18.54 -11.47 2.48
N THR A 182 -19.07 -10.31 2.82
CA THR A 182 -18.32 -9.16 3.33
C THR A 182 -17.58 -9.45 4.65
N ILE A 183 -18.19 -10.20 5.58
CA ILE A 183 -17.53 -10.62 6.83
C ILE A 183 -16.32 -11.50 6.50
N ALA A 184 -16.52 -12.56 5.71
CA ALA A 184 -15.44 -13.44 5.30
C ALA A 184 -14.38 -12.68 4.46
N ALA A 185 -14.77 -11.68 3.68
CA ALA A 185 -13.83 -10.84 2.93
C ALA A 185 -12.86 -10.08 3.84
N VAL A 186 -13.32 -9.54 4.97
CA VAL A 186 -12.44 -8.90 5.99
C VAL A 186 -11.53 -9.95 6.63
N GLU A 187 -12.06 -11.13 6.98
CA GLU A 187 -11.29 -12.22 7.58
C GLU A 187 -10.19 -12.73 6.63
N GLU A 188 -10.52 -13.00 5.38
CA GLU A 188 -9.55 -13.39 4.33
C GLU A 188 -8.51 -12.27 4.09
N TYR A 189 -8.95 -11.02 4.01
CA TYR A 189 -8.05 -9.89 3.81
C TYR A 189 -7.08 -9.69 4.97
N SER A 190 -7.48 -10.00 6.19
CA SER A 190 -6.62 -9.92 7.38
C SER A 190 -5.41 -10.87 7.30
N ILE A 191 -5.50 -11.94 6.50
CA ILE A 191 -4.44 -12.92 6.28
C ILE A 191 -3.68 -12.63 4.99
N TRP A 192 -4.39 -12.59 3.85
CA TRP A 192 -3.77 -12.54 2.51
C TRP A 192 -3.45 -11.12 2.05
N GLY A 193 -4.03 -10.10 2.71
CA GLY A 193 -3.88 -8.70 2.31
C GLY A 193 -4.34 -8.46 0.87
N GLY A 194 -3.84 -7.41 0.25
CA GLY A 194 -4.18 -7.01 -1.12
C GLY A 194 -3.20 -7.50 -2.19
N ILE A 195 -2.65 -8.71 -2.05
CA ILE A 195 -1.70 -9.27 -3.01
C ILE A 195 -2.39 -10.28 -3.92
N PRO A 196 -2.61 -9.98 -5.23
CA PRO A 196 -3.39 -10.83 -6.15
C PRO A 196 -2.93 -12.28 -6.17
N ARG A 197 -1.62 -12.50 -6.14
CA ARG A 197 -1.07 -13.87 -6.17
C ARG A 197 -1.46 -14.71 -4.96
N TYR A 198 -1.65 -14.08 -3.79
CA TYR A 198 -2.09 -14.83 -2.60
C TYR A 198 -3.56 -15.22 -2.73
N TRP A 199 -4.39 -14.36 -3.34
CA TRP A 199 -5.79 -14.67 -3.62
C TRP A 199 -5.92 -15.80 -4.65
N GLU A 200 -5.10 -15.81 -5.72
CA GLU A 200 -5.05 -16.91 -6.69
C GLU A 200 -4.71 -18.25 -6.03
N LEU A 201 -3.72 -18.25 -5.13
CA LEU A 201 -3.33 -19.45 -4.39
C LEU A 201 -4.44 -19.89 -3.43
N ARG A 202 -5.08 -18.93 -2.72
CA ARG A 202 -6.18 -19.19 -1.80
C ARG A 202 -7.41 -19.77 -2.52
N ALA A 203 -7.72 -19.28 -3.71
CA ALA A 203 -8.87 -19.71 -4.50
C ALA A 203 -8.79 -21.18 -4.97
N ASP A 204 -7.62 -21.80 -4.93
CA ASP A 204 -7.45 -23.22 -5.23
C ASP A 204 -7.92 -24.16 -4.09
N TYR A 205 -8.30 -23.61 -2.93
CA TYR A 205 -8.72 -24.35 -1.75
C TYR A 205 -10.19 -24.08 -1.41
N PRO A 206 -10.91 -25.07 -0.84
CA PRO A 206 -12.35 -24.96 -0.56
C PRO A 206 -12.68 -23.91 0.49
N ASP A 207 -11.81 -23.73 1.48
CA ASP A 207 -12.01 -22.84 2.62
C ASP A 207 -10.69 -22.23 3.10
N MET A 208 -10.81 -21.22 3.98
CA MET A 208 -9.69 -20.46 4.53
C MET A 208 -8.77 -21.34 5.39
N ASP A 209 -9.34 -22.20 6.22
CA ASP A 209 -8.59 -23.07 7.14
C ASP A 209 -7.68 -24.05 6.37
N THR A 210 -8.23 -24.69 5.34
CA THR A 210 -7.47 -25.57 4.45
C THR A 210 -6.34 -24.81 3.75
N ALA A 211 -6.61 -23.60 3.25
CA ALA A 211 -5.60 -22.77 2.60
C ALA A 211 -4.48 -22.34 3.57
N ILE A 212 -4.82 -21.95 4.80
CA ILE A 212 -3.82 -21.62 5.84
C ILE A 212 -2.91 -22.82 6.10
N ARG A 213 -3.48 -24.01 6.29
CA ARG A 213 -2.75 -25.24 6.57
C ARG A 213 -1.76 -25.57 5.46
N GLU A 214 -2.24 -25.61 4.22
CA GLU A 214 -1.45 -26.08 3.07
C GLU A 214 -0.47 -25.01 2.53
N LEU A 215 -0.88 -23.74 2.51
CA LEU A 215 -0.05 -22.68 1.93
C LEU A 215 0.98 -22.12 2.90
N ALA A 216 0.62 -22.00 4.20
CA ALA A 216 1.38 -21.20 5.13
C ALA A 216 1.95 -22.00 6.32
N LEU A 217 1.21 -23.00 6.85
CA LEU A 217 1.65 -23.80 8.00
C LEU A 217 2.43 -25.06 7.61
N ASP A 218 2.12 -25.67 6.46
CA ASP A 218 2.99 -26.72 5.93
C ASP A 218 4.36 -26.11 5.59
N THR A 219 5.44 -26.68 6.16
CA THR A 219 6.82 -26.23 5.90
C THR A 219 7.23 -26.31 4.43
N LYS A 220 6.51 -27.11 3.62
CA LYS A 220 6.64 -27.18 2.17
C LYS A 220 5.67 -26.27 1.43
N GLY A 221 4.77 -25.61 2.15
CA GLY A 221 3.79 -24.69 1.58
C GLY A 221 4.47 -23.51 0.87
N ILE A 222 3.88 -23.07 -0.24
CA ILE A 222 4.49 -22.05 -1.10
C ILE A 222 4.67 -20.69 -0.41
N LEU A 223 3.90 -20.43 0.65
CA LEU A 223 3.97 -19.19 1.45
C LEU A 223 4.73 -19.37 2.78
N ALA A 224 5.15 -20.59 3.14
CA ALA A 224 5.85 -20.86 4.39
C ALA A 224 7.15 -20.04 4.56
N GLU A 225 7.84 -19.73 3.46
CA GLU A 225 9.07 -18.91 3.45
C GLU A 225 8.91 -17.59 2.70
N GLU A 226 7.68 -17.18 2.41
CA GLU A 226 7.42 -15.97 1.63
C GLU A 226 8.04 -14.71 2.25
N PRO A 227 7.94 -14.47 3.58
CA PRO A 227 8.53 -13.28 4.19
C PRO A 227 10.04 -13.18 3.99
N GLN A 228 10.77 -14.30 4.11
CA GLN A 228 12.22 -14.32 3.90
C GLN A 228 12.58 -14.02 2.43
N ARG A 229 11.78 -14.51 1.48
CA ARG A 229 12.00 -14.23 0.06
C ARG A 229 11.77 -12.75 -0.25
N LEU A 230 10.69 -12.16 0.29
CA LEU A 230 10.37 -10.75 0.11
C LEU A 230 11.46 -9.84 0.67
N LEU A 231 11.93 -10.12 1.89
CA LEU A 231 12.96 -9.30 2.53
C LEU A 231 14.30 -9.39 1.80
N ARG A 232 14.67 -10.56 1.26
CA ARG A 232 15.91 -10.72 0.47
C ARG A 232 15.87 -9.93 -0.85
N ASP A 233 14.71 -9.81 -1.45
CA ASP A 233 14.57 -9.06 -2.70
C ASP A 233 14.70 -7.53 -2.49
N ASP A 234 14.25 -7.04 -1.33
CA ASP A 234 14.17 -5.60 -1.05
C ASP A 234 15.27 -5.07 -0.11
N LEU A 235 15.93 -5.92 0.68
CA LEU A 235 16.81 -5.48 1.76
C LEU A 235 18.15 -6.21 1.79
N ARG A 236 19.21 -5.47 2.13
CA ARG A 236 20.56 -6.04 2.26
C ARG A 236 20.74 -6.78 3.59
N ASP A 237 20.27 -6.19 4.70
CA ASP A 237 20.31 -6.79 6.04
C ASP A 237 18.95 -7.43 6.39
N THR A 238 18.79 -8.68 5.97
CA THR A 238 17.57 -9.43 6.21
C THR A 238 17.45 -9.93 7.65
N ILE A 239 18.55 -10.15 8.36
CA ILE A 239 18.53 -10.69 9.73
C ILE A 239 17.98 -9.63 10.69
N GLN A 240 18.55 -8.44 10.68
CA GLN A 240 18.09 -7.35 11.54
C GLN A 240 16.64 -6.97 11.24
N THR A 241 16.29 -6.90 9.97
CA THR A 241 14.94 -6.52 9.52
C THR A 241 13.90 -7.56 9.93
N SER A 242 14.20 -8.85 9.74
CA SER A 242 13.33 -9.94 10.17
C SER A 242 13.15 -9.97 11.70
N THR A 243 14.22 -9.68 12.45
CA THR A 243 14.15 -9.55 13.91
C THR A 243 13.20 -8.42 14.33
N ILE A 244 13.31 -7.24 13.73
CA ILE A 244 12.44 -6.09 14.01
C ILE A 244 10.98 -6.45 13.69
N LEU A 245 10.71 -7.03 12.53
CA LEU A 245 9.36 -7.45 12.13
C LEU A 245 8.79 -8.52 13.07
N SER A 246 9.61 -9.47 13.52
CA SER A 246 9.20 -10.48 14.50
C SER A 246 8.81 -9.84 15.84
N ILE A 247 9.57 -8.88 16.32
CA ILE A 247 9.28 -8.16 17.55
C ILE A 247 7.96 -7.37 17.42
N ILE A 248 7.77 -6.66 16.31
CA ILE A 248 6.55 -5.88 16.06
C ILE A 248 5.34 -6.82 15.88
N GLY A 249 5.47 -7.89 15.12
CA GLY A 249 4.42 -8.89 14.88
C GLY A 249 3.92 -9.55 16.16
N ASN A 250 4.77 -9.65 17.17
CA ASN A 250 4.45 -10.14 18.51
C ASN A 250 3.96 -9.04 19.48
N GLY A 251 3.53 -7.87 18.96
CA GLY A 251 2.83 -6.84 19.71
C GLY A 251 3.70 -5.75 20.33
N VAL A 252 5.03 -5.80 20.18
CA VAL A 252 5.93 -4.74 20.66
C VAL A 252 6.01 -3.63 19.62
N ASN A 253 5.57 -2.45 19.98
CA ASN A 253 5.34 -1.39 18.99
C ASN A 253 6.11 -0.07 19.25
N ARG A 254 6.73 0.12 20.43
CA ARG A 254 7.50 1.33 20.76
C ARG A 254 8.97 1.16 20.41
N ILE A 255 9.59 2.17 19.82
CA ILE A 255 11.00 2.10 19.36
C ILE A 255 11.94 1.69 20.48
N THR A 256 11.76 2.19 21.71
CA THR A 256 12.61 1.83 22.87
C THR A 256 12.48 0.36 23.26
N GLU A 257 11.28 -0.17 23.22
CA GLU A 257 11.00 -1.58 23.53
C GLU A 257 11.49 -2.51 22.40
N ILE A 258 11.30 -2.12 21.13
CA ILE A 258 11.82 -2.84 19.97
C ILE A 258 13.36 -2.91 20.05
N ALA A 259 14.02 -1.80 20.34
CA ALA A 259 15.47 -1.72 20.48
C ALA A 259 15.96 -2.62 21.60
N SER A 260 15.35 -2.52 22.79
CA SER A 260 15.71 -3.35 23.95
C SER A 260 15.60 -4.85 23.64
N ARG A 261 14.49 -5.29 23.01
CA ARG A 261 14.32 -6.70 22.64
C ARG A 261 15.25 -7.16 21.51
N ALA A 262 15.65 -6.24 20.64
CA ALA A 262 16.64 -6.50 19.60
C ALA A 262 18.09 -6.50 20.13
N GLY A 263 18.33 -6.20 21.41
CA GLY A 263 19.65 -6.05 22.00
C GLY A 263 20.44 -4.89 21.43
N LYS A 264 19.77 -3.78 21.05
CA LYS A 264 20.35 -2.61 20.38
C LYS A 264 19.87 -1.31 21.00
N GLU A 265 20.61 -0.24 20.73
CA GLU A 265 20.16 1.11 21.06
C GLU A 265 19.10 1.61 20.07
N ALA A 266 18.20 2.50 20.51
CA ALA A 266 17.14 3.07 19.67
C ALA A 266 17.69 3.79 18.42
N THR A 267 18.86 4.39 18.50
CA THR A 267 19.57 5.05 17.39
C THR A 267 19.97 4.04 16.29
N GLN A 268 20.36 2.84 16.67
CA GLN A 268 20.79 1.79 15.73
C GLN A 268 19.65 1.14 14.96
N ILE A 269 18.40 1.20 15.49
CA ILE A 269 17.23 0.63 14.81
C ILE A 269 16.41 1.69 14.06
N SER A 270 16.72 2.98 14.25
CA SER A 270 15.95 4.07 13.62
C SER A 270 16.03 4.03 12.09
N GLU A 271 17.23 3.78 11.53
CA GLU A 271 17.41 3.67 10.08
C GLU A 271 16.70 2.43 9.50
N PRO A 272 16.86 1.21 10.04
CA PRO A 272 16.10 0.04 9.61
C PRO A 272 14.57 0.25 9.68
N LEU A 273 14.05 0.88 10.74
CA LEU A 273 12.63 1.21 10.84
C LEU A 273 12.18 2.22 9.77
N SER A 274 12.99 3.26 9.50
CA SER A 274 12.69 4.21 8.42
C SER A 274 12.61 3.50 7.08
N LYS A 275 13.58 2.63 6.79
CA LYS A 275 13.63 1.87 5.56
C LYS A 275 12.45 0.91 5.40
N LEU A 276 12.09 0.18 6.44
CA LEU A 276 10.89 -0.68 6.43
C LEU A 276 9.61 0.12 6.18
N ARG A 277 9.54 1.35 6.71
CA ARG A 277 8.41 2.27 6.48
C ARG A 277 8.37 2.78 5.05
N GLU A 278 9.48 3.22 4.49
CA GLU A 278 9.61 3.68 3.10
C GLU A 278 9.19 2.61 2.10
N LEU A 279 9.55 1.36 2.38
CA LEU A 279 9.17 0.20 1.57
C LEU A 279 7.71 -0.26 1.82
N GLY A 280 7.04 0.30 2.82
CA GLY A 280 5.65 -0.02 3.14
C GLY A 280 5.43 -1.32 3.91
N TYR A 281 6.48 -1.91 4.49
CA TYR A 281 6.36 -3.11 5.33
C TYR A 281 5.80 -2.81 6.71
N ILE A 282 6.12 -1.64 7.25
CA ILE A 282 5.56 -1.14 8.49
C ILE A 282 4.98 0.26 8.29
N ARG A 283 4.07 0.64 9.17
CA ARG A 283 3.59 2.01 9.32
C ARG A 283 3.91 2.52 10.72
N ARG A 284 4.05 3.83 10.83
CA ARG A 284 4.16 4.51 12.12
C ARG A 284 2.86 5.23 12.40
N GLU A 285 2.21 4.90 13.50
CA GLU A 285 1.00 5.56 13.99
C GLU A 285 1.39 6.52 15.12
N ILE A 286 0.74 7.67 15.16
CA ILE A 286 0.89 8.69 16.22
C ILE A 286 -0.51 9.05 16.73
N PRO A 287 -0.65 9.49 17.98
CA PRO A 287 -1.94 9.90 18.50
C PRO A 287 -2.50 11.08 17.68
N PHE A 288 -3.81 11.05 17.46
CA PHE A 288 -4.51 12.16 16.81
C PHE A 288 -4.11 13.52 17.42
N GLY A 289 -3.92 14.52 16.56
CA GLY A 289 -3.53 15.88 16.96
C GLY A 289 -2.03 16.08 17.22
N GLU A 290 -1.21 15.02 17.21
CA GLU A 290 0.24 15.16 17.36
C GLU A 290 0.97 15.33 16.01
N SER A 291 2.10 16.01 16.02
CA SER A 291 2.95 16.17 14.83
C SER A 291 3.78 14.93 14.55
N GLU A 292 3.74 14.43 13.32
CA GLU A 292 4.53 13.25 12.91
C GLU A 292 6.03 13.42 13.17
N LYS A 293 6.58 14.62 12.93
CA LYS A 293 8.00 14.90 13.11
C LYS A 293 8.42 15.05 14.58
N LYS A 294 7.52 15.51 15.46
CA LYS A 294 7.86 15.85 16.86
C LYS A 294 7.38 14.83 17.88
N SER A 295 6.39 14.00 17.55
CA SER A 295 5.83 13.05 18.51
C SER A 295 6.84 11.96 18.89
N LYS A 296 7.03 11.79 20.20
CA LYS A 296 7.80 10.69 20.80
C LYS A 296 6.89 9.49 21.15
N LYS A 297 5.58 9.61 20.96
CA LYS A 297 4.58 8.58 21.31
C LYS A 297 4.28 7.64 20.15
N GLY A 298 4.96 7.79 19.00
CA GLY A 298 4.72 6.95 17.83
C GLY A 298 4.93 5.47 18.10
N ILE A 299 4.02 4.66 17.55
CA ILE A 299 4.10 3.20 17.58
C ILE A 299 4.27 2.66 16.16
N TYR A 300 4.90 1.50 16.03
CA TYR A 300 5.14 0.82 14.77
C TYR A 300 4.26 -0.41 14.66
N ARG A 301 3.63 -0.60 13.50
CA ARG A 301 2.80 -1.78 13.18
C ARG A 301 3.20 -2.32 11.81
N ILE A 302 3.12 -3.62 11.63
CA ILE A 302 3.28 -4.23 10.31
C ILE A 302 2.11 -3.77 9.44
N ASN A 303 2.42 -3.34 8.22
CA ASN A 303 1.43 -2.80 7.29
C ASN A 303 0.94 -3.85 6.27
N ASP A 304 1.61 -4.98 6.20
CA ASP A 304 1.29 -6.10 5.33
C ASP A 304 0.62 -7.22 6.14
N ASN A 305 -0.60 -7.58 5.77
CA ASN A 305 -1.40 -8.54 6.53
C ASN A 305 -0.78 -9.93 6.54
N MET A 306 -0.23 -10.41 5.42
CA MET A 306 0.44 -11.71 5.39
C MET A 306 1.71 -11.73 6.26
N LEU A 307 2.48 -10.65 6.27
CA LEU A 307 3.63 -10.51 7.18
C LEU A 307 3.17 -10.45 8.64
N GLN A 308 2.08 -9.71 8.93
CA GLN A 308 1.52 -9.65 10.28
C GLN A 308 1.08 -11.04 10.76
N PHE A 309 0.34 -11.78 9.90
CA PHE A 309 -0.08 -13.15 10.19
C PHE A 309 1.12 -14.08 10.41
N TYR A 310 2.11 -14.01 9.52
CA TYR A 310 3.32 -14.82 9.61
C TYR A 310 4.10 -14.58 10.90
N TYR A 311 4.43 -13.34 11.24
CA TYR A 311 5.22 -13.04 12.42
C TYR A 311 4.45 -13.23 13.73
N ARG A 312 3.12 -13.17 13.69
CA ARG A 312 2.29 -13.46 14.85
C ARG A 312 2.12 -14.95 15.12
N PHE A 313 1.88 -15.75 14.08
CA PHE A 313 1.45 -17.14 14.24
C PHE A 313 2.44 -18.17 13.72
N ILE A 314 3.18 -17.91 12.66
CA ILE A 314 4.02 -18.92 12.01
C ILE A 314 5.45 -18.88 12.56
N ALA A 315 6.08 -17.72 12.52
CA ALA A 315 7.48 -17.58 12.94
C ALA A 315 7.74 -18.04 14.39
N PRO A 316 6.90 -17.69 15.40
CA PRO A 316 7.11 -18.17 16.77
C PRO A 316 6.93 -19.68 16.94
N HIS A 317 6.17 -20.33 16.06
CA HIS A 317 5.82 -21.74 16.18
C HIS A 317 6.50 -22.63 15.14
N ARG A 318 7.55 -22.13 14.47
CA ARG A 318 8.23 -22.85 13.39
C ARG A 318 8.72 -24.25 13.83
N SER A 319 9.28 -24.37 15.03
CA SER A 319 9.73 -25.68 15.55
C SER A 319 8.58 -26.70 15.71
N ILE A 320 7.39 -26.23 16.03
CA ILE A 320 6.20 -27.08 16.15
C ILE A 320 5.72 -27.53 14.76
N LEU A 321 5.81 -26.63 13.77
CA LEU A 321 5.45 -26.92 12.38
C LEU A 321 6.44 -27.90 11.73
N GLU A 322 7.74 -27.80 12.02
CA GLU A 322 8.75 -28.78 11.59
C GLU A 322 8.45 -30.21 12.11
N LEU A 323 7.82 -30.32 13.28
CA LEU A 323 7.31 -31.58 13.83
C LEU A 323 5.96 -32.01 13.24
N ARG A 324 5.48 -31.31 12.19
CA ARG A 324 4.19 -31.52 11.51
C ARG A 324 2.96 -31.43 12.43
N ARG A 325 3.06 -30.68 13.52
CA ARG A 325 1.94 -30.46 14.45
C ARG A 325 1.11 -29.23 14.04
N ILE A 326 0.61 -29.26 12.81
CA ILE A 326 -0.17 -28.15 12.21
C ILE A 326 -1.40 -27.85 13.03
N ASP A 327 -2.14 -28.88 13.52
CA ASP A 327 -3.34 -28.70 14.33
C ASP A 327 -3.10 -27.90 15.61
N THR A 328 -1.95 -28.10 16.25
CA THR A 328 -1.59 -27.32 17.45
C THR A 328 -1.51 -25.82 17.13
N VAL A 329 -0.91 -25.46 16.02
CA VAL A 329 -0.79 -24.06 15.60
C VAL A 329 -2.12 -23.51 15.13
N MET A 330 -2.97 -24.30 14.43
CA MET A 330 -4.33 -23.90 14.06
C MET A 330 -5.19 -23.60 15.30
N HIS A 331 -5.10 -24.40 16.36
CA HIS A 331 -5.80 -24.08 17.61
C HIS A 331 -5.37 -22.73 18.21
N LEU A 332 -4.08 -22.42 18.17
CA LEU A 332 -3.57 -21.11 18.62
C LEU A 332 -4.06 -19.96 17.73
N ILE A 333 -4.10 -20.17 16.40
CA ILE A 333 -4.64 -19.20 15.45
C ILE A 333 -6.12 -18.95 15.79
N ASN A 334 -6.95 -19.99 15.88
CA ASN A 334 -8.38 -19.87 16.13
C ASN A 334 -8.68 -19.15 17.46
N ALA A 335 -7.90 -19.42 18.50
CA ALA A 335 -8.03 -18.74 19.80
C ALA A 335 -7.76 -17.23 19.75
N GLN A 336 -6.96 -16.75 18.81
CA GLN A 336 -6.56 -15.34 18.69
C GLN A 336 -7.04 -14.68 17.40
N PHE A 337 -7.81 -15.41 16.57
CA PHE A 337 -8.18 -14.95 15.23
C PHE A 337 -9.06 -13.69 15.27
N THR A 338 -10.06 -13.66 16.15
CA THR A 338 -10.91 -12.47 16.34
C THR A 338 -10.10 -11.21 16.63
N GLN A 339 -9.08 -11.31 17.49
CA GLN A 339 -8.20 -10.17 17.78
C GLN A 339 -7.32 -9.80 16.58
N HIS A 340 -6.84 -10.80 15.83
CA HIS A 340 -6.05 -10.56 14.62
C HIS A 340 -6.85 -9.82 13.56
N VAL A 341 -8.09 -10.25 13.32
CA VAL A 341 -9.00 -9.57 12.38
C VAL A 341 -9.37 -8.19 12.91
N GLY A 342 -9.58 -8.03 14.22
CA GLY A 342 -9.86 -6.74 14.86
C GLY A 342 -8.80 -5.67 14.54
N ASP A 343 -7.51 -6.02 14.60
CA ASP A 343 -6.41 -5.11 14.23
C ASP A 343 -6.50 -4.64 12.75
N CYS A 344 -6.91 -5.55 11.85
CA CYS A 344 -7.17 -5.23 10.44
C CYS A 344 -8.43 -4.37 10.28
N TRP A 345 -9.51 -4.73 10.95
CA TRP A 345 -10.79 -4.03 10.93
C TRP A 345 -10.66 -2.57 11.34
N GLU A 346 -10.01 -2.29 12.47
CA GLU A 346 -9.73 -0.92 12.90
C GLU A 346 -8.99 -0.09 11.83
N HIS A 347 -8.05 -0.71 11.11
CA HIS A 347 -7.34 -0.04 10.03
C HIS A 347 -8.27 0.28 8.85
N LEU A 348 -9.12 -0.66 8.45
CA LEU A 348 -10.12 -0.46 7.40
C LEU A 348 -11.14 0.62 7.77
N CYS A 349 -11.60 0.65 9.04
CA CYS A 349 -12.50 1.71 9.53
C CYS A 349 -11.86 3.09 9.43
N ARG A 350 -10.58 3.24 9.79
CA ARG A 350 -9.86 4.50 9.62
C ARG A 350 -9.69 4.88 8.14
N GLN A 351 -9.42 3.92 7.25
CA GLN A 351 -9.38 4.18 5.81
C GLN A 351 -10.73 4.63 5.27
N TYR A 352 -11.82 4.01 5.73
CA TYR A 352 -13.19 4.37 5.36
C TYR A 352 -13.54 5.81 5.71
N ILE A 353 -13.19 6.29 6.91
CA ILE A 353 -13.46 7.66 7.34
C ILE A 353 -12.55 8.67 6.63
N SER A 354 -11.30 8.28 6.32
CA SER A 354 -10.30 9.21 5.80
C SER A 354 -10.65 9.77 4.42
N GLY A 355 -10.90 11.08 4.35
CA GLY A 355 -11.21 11.78 3.11
C GLY A 355 -12.63 11.55 2.59
N ASN A 356 -13.46 10.78 3.28
CA ASN A 356 -14.84 10.50 2.88
C ASN A 356 -15.84 11.44 3.54
N GLU A 357 -17.00 11.54 2.89
CA GLU A 357 -18.17 12.24 3.40
C GLU A 357 -19.03 11.26 4.19
N ILE A 358 -19.25 11.55 5.46
CA ILE A 358 -20.13 10.80 6.35
C ILE A 358 -21.22 11.76 6.82
N ASP A 359 -22.47 11.42 6.54
CA ASP A 359 -23.66 12.20 6.91
C ASP A 359 -23.55 13.71 6.54
N GLY A 360 -23.00 14.00 5.34
CA GLY A 360 -22.81 15.36 4.83
C GLY A 360 -21.53 16.09 5.32
N ILE A 361 -20.71 15.43 6.13
CA ILE A 361 -19.47 15.99 6.69
C ILE A 361 -18.27 15.27 6.11
N VAL A 362 -17.33 16.01 5.52
CA VAL A 362 -16.08 15.44 4.99
C VAL A 362 -15.00 15.48 6.05
N TYR A 363 -14.42 14.32 6.34
CA TYR A 363 -13.40 14.16 7.38
C TYR A 363 -11.99 14.12 6.81
N ASN A 364 -11.01 14.65 7.56
CA ASN A 364 -9.59 14.50 7.29
C ASN A 364 -9.12 13.06 7.54
N ILE A 365 -7.80 12.83 7.42
CA ILE A 365 -7.20 11.53 7.71
C ILE A 365 -7.52 11.10 9.14
N ALA A 366 -8.20 9.98 9.28
CA ALA A 366 -8.51 9.38 10.57
C ALA A 366 -7.28 8.73 11.20
N SER A 367 -7.13 8.90 12.49
CA SER A 367 -6.04 8.35 13.29
C SER A 367 -6.57 7.65 14.54
N ARG A 368 -5.74 6.90 15.22
CA ARG A 368 -6.00 6.46 16.59
C ARG A 368 -5.64 7.59 17.57
N TRP A 369 -6.17 7.49 18.76
CA TRP A 369 -5.70 8.33 19.87
C TRP A 369 -5.47 7.48 21.11
N TRP A 370 -4.42 7.78 21.85
CA TRP A 370 -4.15 7.19 23.16
C TRP A 370 -3.51 8.22 24.07
N GLY A 371 -3.96 8.23 25.30
CA GLY A 371 -3.49 9.20 26.28
C GLY A 371 -4.25 9.12 27.60
N LYS A 372 -3.88 9.97 28.52
CA LYS A 372 -4.58 10.10 29.79
C LYS A 372 -5.75 11.07 29.66
N ILE A 373 -6.90 10.66 30.18
CA ILE A 373 -8.04 11.53 30.46
C ILE A 373 -8.16 11.71 31.99
N PHE A 374 -8.78 12.79 32.41
CA PHE A 374 -8.93 13.15 33.82
C PHE A 374 -10.41 13.34 34.15
N PRO A 375 -11.18 12.23 34.38
CA PRO A 375 -12.54 12.31 34.87
C PRO A 375 -12.60 13.01 36.22
N GLU A 376 -13.76 13.60 36.54
CA GLU A 376 -13.95 14.28 37.81
C GLU A 376 -13.55 13.41 39.02
N GLY A 377 -12.75 13.96 39.92
CA GLY A 377 -12.22 13.25 41.09
C GLY A 377 -11.01 12.36 40.86
N ASN A 378 -10.60 12.09 39.61
CA ASN A 378 -9.41 11.29 39.30
C ASN A 378 -8.19 12.16 38.94
N LYS A 379 -7.36 12.47 39.94
CA LYS A 379 -6.13 13.27 39.76
C LYS A 379 -4.99 12.52 39.06
N GLU A 380 -4.97 11.21 39.08
CA GLU A 380 -3.93 10.39 38.45
C GLU A 380 -4.17 10.22 36.94
N GLY A 381 -5.42 10.42 36.51
CA GLY A 381 -5.87 10.20 35.13
C GLY A 381 -5.95 8.72 34.76
N THR A 382 -6.81 8.42 33.79
CA THR A 382 -6.98 7.07 33.23
C THR A 382 -6.40 7.03 31.83
N MET A 383 -5.55 6.03 31.55
CA MET A 383 -5.05 5.78 30.19
C MET A 383 -6.17 5.14 29.37
N ILE A 384 -6.53 5.75 28.27
CA ILE A 384 -7.52 5.22 27.33
C ILE A 384 -6.98 5.21 25.90
N GLU A 385 -7.65 4.45 25.06
CA GLU A 385 -7.43 4.39 23.62
C GLU A 385 -8.76 4.59 22.88
N LEU A 386 -8.68 5.24 21.71
CA LEU A 386 -9.77 5.39 20.75
C LEU A 386 -9.29 4.85 19.40
N ASP A 387 -10.11 4.04 18.76
CA ASP A 387 -9.73 3.33 17.54
C ASP A 387 -9.76 4.25 16.30
N VAL A 388 -10.73 5.16 16.25
CA VAL A 388 -10.92 6.10 15.14
C VAL A 388 -11.19 7.49 15.68
N VAL A 389 -10.38 8.48 15.27
CA VAL A 389 -10.60 9.90 15.54
C VAL A 389 -10.32 10.67 14.26
N ALA A 390 -11.25 11.50 13.82
CA ALA A 390 -11.09 12.34 12.65
C ALA A 390 -11.72 13.73 12.85
N GLU A 391 -10.99 14.81 12.50
CA GLU A 391 -11.52 16.18 12.46
C GLU A 391 -12.05 16.46 11.04
N SER A 392 -13.19 17.12 10.90
CA SER A 392 -13.71 17.56 9.61
C SER A 392 -12.80 18.58 8.92
N PHE A 393 -12.92 18.75 7.61
CA PHE A 393 -12.15 19.75 6.87
C PHE A 393 -12.41 21.18 7.35
N ASP A 394 -13.65 21.50 7.74
CA ASP A 394 -14.02 22.80 8.28
C ASP A 394 -13.67 22.98 9.75
N LYS A 395 -13.16 21.93 10.42
CA LYS A 395 -12.75 21.86 11.82
C LYS A 395 -13.87 22.11 12.84
N LYS A 396 -15.12 22.03 12.41
CA LYS A 396 -16.28 22.21 13.29
C LYS A 396 -16.80 20.90 13.88
N HIS A 397 -16.44 19.77 13.29
CA HIS A 397 -16.91 18.46 13.69
C HIS A 397 -15.73 17.55 14.00
N ILE A 398 -15.90 16.70 15.00
CA ILE A 398 -14.96 15.64 15.33
C ILE A 398 -15.70 14.31 15.43
N LEU A 399 -15.22 13.31 14.71
CA LEU A 399 -15.75 11.95 14.76
C LEU A 399 -14.86 11.11 15.68
N ILE A 400 -15.51 10.38 16.57
CA ILE A 400 -14.87 9.44 17.50
C ILE A 400 -15.54 8.09 17.35
N GLY A 401 -14.76 7.07 17.05
CA GLY A 401 -15.25 5.72 16.77
C GLY A 401 -14.58 4.63 17.60
N GLU A 402 -15.37 3.64 17.98
CA GLU A 402 -14.93 2.38 18.59
C GLU A 402 -15.18 1.23 17.62
N CYS A 403 -14.19 0.34 17.45
CA CYS A 403 -14.25 -0.79 16.53
C CYS A 403 -14.37 -2.11 17.31
N LYS A 404 -15.29 -3.00 16.89
CA LYS A 404 -15.42 -4.34 17.47
C LYS A 404 -15.62 -5.39 16.38
N TRP A 405 -14.81 -6.46 16.44
CA TRP A 405 -14.92 -7.61 15.55
C TRP A 405 -15.35 -8.85 16.34
N THR A 406 -16.55 -8.79 16.93
CA THR A 406 -17.15 -9.90 17.66
C THR A 406 -18.62 -10.03 17.33
N ASN A 407 -19.20 -11.20 17.57
CA ASN A 407 -20.60 -11.50 17.23
C ASN A 407 -21.59 -11.11 18.36
N LYS A 408 -21.11 -10.72 19.53
CA LYS A 408 -21.93 -10.48 20.72
C LYS A 408 -21.46 -9.23 21.45
N GLU A 409 -21.68 -8.07 20.84
CA GLU A 409 -21.40 -6.79 21.49
C GLU A 409 -22.69 -6.10 21.92
N ASP A 410 -22.67 -5.60 23.14
CA ASP A 410 -23.69 -4.70 23.66
C ASP A 410 -23.38 -3.28 23.14
N ALA A 411 -24.04 -2.90 22.04
CA ALA A 411 -23.84 -1.61 21.41
C ALA A 411 -24.23 -0.45 22.33
N GLN A 412 -25.22 -0.60 23.22
CA GLN A 412 -25.60 0.41 24.22
C GLN A 412 -24.48 0.65 25.22
N ARG A 413 -23.88 -0.42 25.73
CA ARG A 413 -22.74 -0.32 26.63
C ARG A 413 -21.54 0.33 25.95
N LEU A 414 -21.25 -0.05 24.71
CA LEU A 414 -20.17 0.57 23.93
C LEU A 414 -20.42 2.06 23.70
N ALA A 415 -21.64 2.45 23.30
CA ALA A 415 -22.04 3.83 23.09
C ALA A 415 -21.88 4.67 24.35
N ARG A 416 -22.33 4.14 25.50
CA ARG A 416 -22.20 4.81 26.80
C ARG A 416 -20.73 4.99 27.17
N THR A 417 -19.93 3.94 27.08
CA THR A 417 -18.48 3.98 27.37
C THR A 417 -17.75 4.97 26.46
N LEU A 418 -18.11 4.99 25.17
CA LEU A 418 -17.52 5.92 24.21
C LEU A 418 -17.89 7.38 24.54
N SER A 419 -19.14 7.63 24.92
CA SER A 419 -19.62 8.95 25.36
C SER A 419 -18.88 9.42 26.61
N GLU A 420 -18.72 8.53 27.61
CA GLU A 420 -17.97 8.83 28.83
C GLU A 420 -16.49 9.17 28.52
N LYS A 421 -15.84 8.42 27.65
CA LYS A 421 -14.48 8.73 27.17
C LYS A 421 -14.44 10.11 26.48
N ALA A 422 -15.40 10.36 25.58
CA ALA A 422 -15.45 11.58 24.77
C ALA A 422 -15.58 12.86 25.62
N ALA A 423 -16.34 12.83 26.71
CA ALA A 423 -16.54 13.96 27.61
C ALA A 423 -15.25 14.54 28.24
N HIS A 424 -14.16 13.74 28.26
CA HIS A 424 -12.91 14.12 28.95
C HIS A 424 -11.69 14.20 28.00
N LEU A 425 -11.92 14.25 26.69
CA LEU A 425 -10.82 14.27 25.71
C LEU A 425 -10.16 15.65 25.62
N PRO A 426 -8.82 15.71 25.73
CA PRO A 426 -8.11 17.00 25.83
C PRO A 426 -7.97 17.73 24.49
N PHE A 427 -8.34 17.12 23.38
CA PHE A 427 -8.16 17.69 22.03
C PHE A 427 -9.45 18.23 21.40
N ILE A 428 -10.60 18.02 22.05
CA ILE A 428 -11.87 18.61 21.62
C ILE A 428 -11.84 20.09 21.95
N LYS A 429 -12.13 20.93 20.97
CA LYS A 429 -12.12 22.38 21.09
C LYS A 429 -13.53 22.91 21.37
N ASP A 430 -13.61 24.05 22.05
CA ASP A 430 -14.87 24.72 22.28
C ASP A 430 -15.61 25.01 20.96
N GLY A 431 -16.88 24.63 20.91
CA GLY A 431 -17.73 24.79 19.72
C GLY A 431 -17.59 23.71 18.64
N GLN A 432 -16.76 22.70 18.87
CA GLN A 432 -16.76 21.51 18.01
C GLN A 432 -17.92 20.57 18.35
N GLU A 433 -18.63 20.11 17.33
CA GLU A 433 -19.65 19.07 17.44
C GLU A 433 -19.00 17.69 17.40
N VAL A 434 -19.36 16.84 18.39
CA VAL A 434 -18.80 15.48 18.53
C VAL A 434 -19.78 14.45 17.96
N HIS A 435 -19.30 13.68 16.99
CA HIS A 435 -20.04 12.58 16.36
C HIS A 435 -19.48 11.24 16.85
N LEU A 436 -20.29 10.49 17.59
CA LEU A 436 -19.91 9.17 18.09
C LEU A 436 -20.40 8.10 17.11
N VAL A 437 -19.53 7.15 16.76
CA VAL A 437 -19.85 6.08 15.83
C VAL A 437 -19.31 4.74 16.31
N LEU A 438 -19.99 3.65 15.95
CA LEU A 438 -19.52 2.30 16.19
C LEU A 438 -19.22 1.59 14.87
N PHE A 439 -18.19 0.76 14.86
CA PHE A 439 -17.84 -0.11 13.73
C PHE A 439 -17.96 -1.56 14.20
N LEU A 440 -19.02 -2.22 13.77
CA LEU A 440 -19.43 -3.53 14.29
C LEU A 440 -19.30 -4.60 13.21
N LYS A 441 -19.03 -5.85 13.64
CA LYS A 441 -19.02 -7.01 12.73
C LYS A 441 -20.42 -7.35 12.23
N GLN A 442 -21.43 -7.20 13.07
CA GLN A 442 -22.83 -7.55 12.80
C GLN A 442 -23.77 -6.49 13.38
N GLU A 443 -25.00 -6.47 12.88
CA GLU A 443 -26.05 -5.60 13.41
C GLU A 443 -26.26 -5.85 14.92
N PRO A 444 -26.42 -4.77 15.71
CA PRO A 444 -26.77 -4.91 17.13
C PRO A 444 -28.19 -5.50 17.29
N GLU A 445 -28.41 -6.26 18.37
CA GLU A 445 -29.71 -6.90 18.66
C GLU A 445 -30.85 -5.89 18.85
N HIS A 446 -30.56 -4.66 19.24
CA HIS A 446 -31.52 -3.58 19.44
C HIS A 446 -31.16 -2.37 18.57
N GLN A 447 -32.20 -1.68 18.09
CA GLN A 447 -32.02 -0.45 17.32
C GLN A 447 -31.42 0.63 18.23
N GLU A 448 -30.21 1.06 17.90
CA GLU A 448 -29.44 2.01 18.69
C GLU A 448 -29.62 3.45 18.23
N SER A 449 -29.51 4.39 19.17
CA SER A 449 -29.50 5.82 18.87
C SER A 449 -28.17 6.30 18.31
N ILE A 450 -27.12 5.51 18.46
CA ILE A 450 -25.77 5.83 17.95
C ILE A 450 -25.62 5.32 16.50
N ARG A 451 -24.95 6.12 15.66
CA ARG A 451 -24.58 5.70 14.30
C ARG A 451 -23.63 4.51 14.33
N TYR A 452 -23.90 3.47 13.58
CA TYR A 452 -22.97 2.35 13.40
C TYR A 452 -22.74 2.03 11.93
N PHE A 453 -21.62 1.38 11.64
CA PHE A 453 -21.18 0.91 10.33
C PHE A 453 -20.85 -0.58 10.39
N LEU A 454 -21.20 -1.28 9.34
CA LEU A 454 -20.99 -2.71 9.15
C LEU A 454 -19.95 -2.96 8.04
N PRO A 455 -19.45 -4.20 7.88
CA PRO A 455 -18.53 -4.55 6.80
C PRO A 455 -19.02 -4.17 5.40
N GLU A 456 -20.33 -4.26 5.15
CA GLU A 456 -20.96 -3.88 3.89
C GLU A 456 -20.74 -2.40 3.56
N ASP A 457 -20.97 -1.52 4.53
CA ASP A 457 -20.81 -0.07 4.36
C ASP A 457 -19.36 0.29 4.02
N ILE A 458 -18.41 -0.39 4.66
CA ILE A 458 -16.98 -0.09 4.57
C ILE A 458 -16.37 -0.66 3.30
N ILE A 459 -16.64 -1.94 3.00
CA ILE A 459 -16.02 -2.63 1.87
C ILE A 459 -16.48 -2.02 0.55
N GLU A 460 -17.76 -1.73 0.39
CA GLU A 460 -18.27 -1.13 -0.85
C GLU A 460 -17.69 0.27 -1.12
N THR A 461 -17.35 1.00 -0.07
CA THR A 461 -16.84 2.38 -0.20
C THR A 461 -15.34 2.44 -0.48
N ILE A 462 -14.55 1.50 0.05
CA ILE A 462 -13.09 1.45 -0.18
C ILE A 462 -12.75 1.12 -1.64
N SER A 463 -13.71 0.64 -2.45
CA SER A 463 -13.56 0.49 -3.91
C SER A 463 -13.67 1.84 -4.65
N TYR A 464 -12.67 2.67 -4.51
CA TYR A 464 -12.68 4.06 -5.00
C TYR A 464 -12.84 4.22 -6.52
N GLU A 465 -12.53 3.20 -7.31
CA GLU A 465 -12.55 3.29 -8.78
C GLU A 465 -13.91 3.02 -9.42
N SER A 466 -14.83 2.33 -8.75
CA SER A 466 -16.10 1.92 -9.35
C SER A 466 -17.20 3.00 -9.37
N ARG A 467 -17.11 4.00 -8.51
CA ARG A 467 -18.16 5.06 -8.42
C ARG A 467 -18.18 6.03 -9.59
N PHE A 468 -17.09 6.20 -10.34
CA PHE A 468 -17.05 7.09 -11.50
C PHE A 468 -17.54 6.46 -12.81
N GLN A 469 -17.74 5.14 -12.87
CA GLN A 469 -18.25 4.47 -14.07
C GLN A 469 -19.75 4.16 -14.03
N SER A 470 -20.40 4.08 -12.87
CA SER A 470 -21.82 3.71 -12.76
C SER A 470 -22.81 4.86 -13.06
N ASP A 471 -22.39 6.10 -13.05
CA ASP A 471 -23.25 7.25 -13.38
C ASP A 471 -23.61 7.35 -14.88
N LYS A 472 -23.12 6.45 -15.74
CA LYS A 472 -23.53 6.39 -17.16
C LYS A 472 -24.56 5.32 -17.47
N ASN A 473 -24.84 4.37 -16.60
CA ASN A 473 -25.87 3.35 -16.83
C ASN A 473 -26.59 2.94 -15.55
N ASN A 474 -27.78 3.51 -15.36
CA ASN A 474 -28.97 3.00 -14.68
C ASN A 474 -28.97 2.69 -13.17
N HIS A 475 -29.87 3.43 -12.50
CA HIS A 475 -30.80 3.01 -11.43
C HIS A 475 -30.23 2.28 -10.21
N PHE A 476 -29.67 3.07 -9.29
CA PHE A 476 -29.80 2.72 -7.88
C PHE A 476 -31.10 3.34 -7.34
N SER A 477 -32.10 2.48 -7.15
CA SER A 477 -33.33 2.85 -6.45
C SER A 477 -33.08 2.81 -4.94
N ALA A 478 -33.12 3.99 -4.37
CA ALA A 478 -33.68 4.32 -3.08
C ALA A 478 -33.17 3.64 -1.80
N ARG A 479 -32.26 4.33 -1.11
CA ARG A 479 -32.43 4.62 0.32
C ARG A 479 -31.67 5.90 0.71
N PHE A 480 -31.86 6.98 -0.05
CA PHE A 480 -31.42 8.33 0.34
C PHE A 480 -32.57 9.33 0.23
N PRO A 481 -32.74 10.25 1.19
CA PRO A 481 -33.69 11.34 1.03
C PRO A 481 -33.21 12.28 -0.08
N ALA A 482 -34.11 12.64 -0.97
CA ALA A 482 -33.89 13.58 -2.06
C ALA A 482 -33.55 14.98 -1.53
N GLY A 483 -32.40 15.54 -1.94
CA GLY A 483 -32.15 16.95 -1.68
C GLY A 483 -30.73 17.43 -1.49
N ALA A 484 -29.71 16.86 -2.14
CA ALA A 484 -28.38 17.49 -2.16
C ALA A 484 -27.87 17.61 -3.60
N GLY A 485 -27.82 18.84 -4.09
CA GLY A 485 -27.56 19.18 -5.48
C GLY A 485 -26.13 18.90 -5.96
N MET A 486 -26.01 18.54 -7.23
CA MET A 486 -24.79 18.22 -7.99
C MET A 486 -23.73 19.33 -8.08
N GLU A 487 -24.03 20.55 -7.68
CA GLU A 487 -23.11 21.70 -7.84
C GLU A 487 -21.92 21.70 -6.87
N ASN A 488 -22.00 21.01 -5.73
CA ASN A 488 -20.93 21.03 -4.72
C ASN A 488 -19.78 20.05 -5.00
N ARG A 489 -19.97 19.04 -5.83
CA ARG A 489 -18.93 18.01 -6.11
C ARG A 489 -17.82 18.51 -7.03
N GLY A 490 -18.13 19.33 -8.02
CA GLY A 490 -17.15 19.93 -8.91
C GLY A 490 -16.25 20.96 -8.20
N ARG A 491 -16.78 21.68 -7.23
CA ARG A 491 -16.02 22.64 -6.40
C ARG A 491 -15.03 21.97 -5.45
N LEU A 492 -15.39 20.82 -4.89
CA LEU A 492 -14.52 20.09 -3.96
C LEU A 492 -13.29 19.52 -4.67
N PHE A 493 -13.47 18.98 -5.89
CA PHE A 493 -12.37 18.48 -6.73
C PHE A 493 -11.43 19.60 -7.18
N GLN A 494 -11.97 20.78 -7.52
CA GLN A 494 -11.15 21.97 -7.80
C GLN A 494 -10.41 22.47 -6.55
N LEU A 495 -11.01 22.40 -5.36
CA LEU A 495 -10.38 22.81 -4.10
C LEU A 495 -9.30 21.82 -3.66
N LEU A 496 -9.47 20.51 -3.86
CA LEU A 496 -8.46 19.51 -3.55
C LEU A 496 -7.26 19.62 -4.50
N SER A 497 -7.50 19.80 -5.80
CA SER A 497 -6.44 20.01 -6.79
C SER A 497 -5.71 21.35 -6.58
N GLN A 498 -6.41 22.40 -6.17
CA GLN A 498 -5.81 23.70 -5.83
C GLN A 498 -5.03 23.67 -4.51
N ASN A 499 -5.45 22.87 -3.53
CA ASN A 499 -4.71 22.69 -2.28
C ASN A 499 -3.45 21.82 -2.47
N GLU A 500 -3.48 20.82 -3.33
CA GLU A 500 -2.27 20.07 -3.71
C GLU A 500 -1.30 20.96 -4.48
N GLN A 501 -1.77 21.78 -5.40
CA GLN A 501 -0.94 22.77 -6.10
C GLN A 501 -0.41 23.88 -5.17
N ARG A 502 -1.23 24.37 -4.23
CA ARG A 502 -0.80 25.33 -3.20
C ARG A 502 0.24 24.74 -2.24
N ASN A 503 0.05 23.49 -1.81
CA ASN A 503 1.02 22.81 -0.94
C ASN A 503 2.33 22.45 -1.67
N ALA A 504 2.28 22.18 -2.96
CA ALA A 504 3.46 22.05 -3.82
C ALA A 504 4.17 23.40 -4.01
N TYR A 505 3.42 24.47 -4.23
CA TYR A 505 3.94 25.84 -4.39
C TYR A 505 4.56 26.37 -3.08
N HIS A 506 3.94 26.16 -1.93
CA HIS A 506 4.51 26.54 -0.64
C HIS A 506 5.71 25.70 -0.22
N ARG A 507 5.79 24.43 -0.63
CA ARG A 507 7.00 23.62 -0.47
C ARG A 507 8.16 24.15 -1.35
N HIS A 508 7.86 24.56 -2.55
CA HIS A 508 8.86 25.13 -3.47
C HIS A 508 9.34 26.52 -3.03
N GLN A 509 8.48 27.35 -2.43
CA GLN A 509 8.86 28.64 -1.86
C GLN A 509 9.66 28.52 -0.55
N ALA A 510 9.38 27.49 0.26
CA ALA A 510 10.15 27.23 1.48
C ALA A 510 11.58 26.71 1.19
N GLU A 511 11.78 26.06 0.03
CA GLU A 511 13.10 25.61 -0.43
C GLU A 511 13.94 26.75 -1.05
N LEU A 512 13.31 27.86 -1.48
CA LEU A 512 14.01 29.02 -2.08
C LEU A 512 14.40 30.08 -1.03
N ALA A 513 14.05 29.93 0.24
CA ALA A 513 14.34 30.86 1.33
C ALA A 513 15.48 30.37 2.24
N GLU A 514 16.59 29.92 1.67
CA GLU A 514 17.86 29.84 2.42
C GLU A 514 18.65 31.14 2.24
N PRO A 515 19.14 31.75 3.33
CA PRO A 515 19.88 33.02 3.22
C PRO A 515 21.30 32.77 2.70
N ILE A 516 21.64 33.51 1.65
CA ILE A 516 23.00 33.69 1.17
C ILE A 516 23.82 34.37 2.30
N TYR A 517 24.66 33.62 2.98
CA TYR A 517 25.71 34.21 3.81
C TYR A 517 26.90 34.57 2.93
N LEU A 518 27.07 35.86 2.77
CA LEU A 518 28.23 36.52 2.16
C LEU A 518 29.53 36.15 2.92
N LEU A 519 30.45 35.54 2.20
CA LEU A 519 31.86 35.51 2.56
C LEU A 519 32.42 36.93 2.44
N GLY A 520 32.87 37.48 3.55
CA GLY A 520 33.59 38.75 3.64
C GLY A 520 34.64 38.74 4.73
N ARG A 521 35.90 38.57 4.29
CA ARG A 521 37.16 39.08 4.89
C ARG A 521 37.62 38.54 6.26
N ALA A 522 38.65 37.79 6.33
CA ALA A 522 40.05 38.18 6.61
C ALA A 522 40.94 36.93 6.47
#